data_f4aef6755325bf7b83414d59a47d0eba
#
_entry.id   f4aef6755325bf7b83414d59a47d0eba
#
_cell.length_a   1.000
_cell.length_b   1.000
_cell.length_c   1.000
_cell.angle_alpha   90.00
_cell.angle_beta   90.00
_cell.angle_gamma   90.00
#
_symmetry.space_group_name_H-M   'P 1'
#
loop_
_entity.id
_entity.type
_entity.pdbx_description
1 polymer ?
#
loop_
_entity_poly.entity_id
_entity_poly.type
_entity_poly.pdbx_seq_one_letter_code
_entity_poly.pdbx_strand_id
1 'polypeptide(L)'
;MAATLVAVVLFLVGWGVMHRGYFTRHPIVDTPVYERYGSAMDDGKVPYRDFAVEYPPGTLPIFVAPALGDAGFETFRIRFEALMAFFGEAMIVCVAIALVALGAGRKRLLGALGFVSFAPLALGPVVLSRFDLWPTALTAAALAALVSGRLRLGHVALGAAVVAKLYPAVLAPIAVAYVWRRKGRREALFCVAALAGVVALAFVPFLVLAPGGVWHSFSGQASRPLQIESLGAGLLLAAHQAFGTAITMESSHGSQNLTGSAPNVLAAAQSVLQVAALAVVWILFARGPAGRGRLVQASAAALVAFIAFGKVLSPQFLIWLIPVVPLVASGSDSHSDSHSDSHRPGLVAAALLAAALVLTQLWFPYRYWQLALHFGALQSWLVLARDLVLVGLFLVLLLPLRHAIPTVREVRKAPRGIG
;
A
#
# COMPACT_ATOMS: atom_id res chain seq x y z
N MET A 1 -20.27 -13.84 -8.67
CA MET A 1 -20.67 -14.16 -7.28
C MET A 1 -19.99 -15.41 -6.73
N ALA A 2 -20.16 -16.60 -7.30
CA ALA A 2 -19.56 -17.83 -6.75
C ALA A 2 -18.02 -17.73 -6.54
N ALA A 3 -17.28 -17.23 -7.53
CA ALA A 3 -15.82 -17.08 -7.42
C ALA A 3 -15.40 -16.15 -6.27
N THR A 4 -16.14 -15.06 -6.05
CA THR A 4 -15.88 -14.12 -4.95
C THR A 4 -16.15 -14.77 -3.60
N LEU A 5 -17.25 -15.52 -3.47
CA LEU A 5 -17.56 -16.24 -2.25
C LEU A 5 -16.47 -17.28 -1.92
N VAL A 6 -16.04 -18.06 -2.92
CA VAL A 6 -14.93 -19.02 -2.75
C VAL A 6 -13.65 -18.31 -2.31
N ALA A 7 -13.34 -17.16 -2.91
CA ALA A 7 -12.16 -16.36 -2.52
C ALA A 7 -12.22 -15.86 -1.07
N VAL A 8 -13.39 -15.40 -0.62
CA VAL A 8 -13.63 -15.02 0.78
C VAL A 8 -13.45 -16.21 1.72
N VAL A 9 -14.02 -17.37 1.39
CA VAL A 9 -13.85 -18.58 2.20
C VAL A 9 -12.38 -19.00 2.28
N LEU A 10 -11.65 -18.97 1.16
CA LEU A 10 -10.21 -19.29 1.15
C LEU A 10 -9.39 -18.31 2.00
N PHE A 11 -9.73 -17.02 1.95
CA PHE A 11 -9.12 -16.01 2.81
C PHE A 11 -9.37 -16.29 4.30
N LEU A 12 -10.62 -16.59 4.68
CA LEU A 12 -10.95 -16.93 6.08
C LEU A 12 -10.30 -18.22 6.55
N VAL A 13 -10.16 -19.22 5.69
CA VAL A 13 -9.38 -20.43 5.99
C VAL A 13 -7.91 -20.06 6.23
N GLY A 14 -7.30 -19.26 5.34
CA GLY A 14 -5.94 -18.75 5.52
C GLY A 14 -5.78 -17.94 6.80
N TRP A 15 -6.80 -17.09 7.13
CA TRP A 15 -6.86 -16.34 8.38
C TRP A 15 -6.83 -17.25 9.60
N GLY A 16 -7.66 -18.31 9.61
CA GLY A 16 -7.66 -19.31 10.68
C GLY A 16 -6.35 -20.10 10.81
N VAL A 17 -5.66 -20.38 9.69
CA VAL A 17 -4.35 -21.04 9.69
C VAL A 17 -3.28 -20.17 10.36
N MET A 18 -3.33 -18.85 10.19
CA MET A 18 -2.38 -17.93 10.81
C MET A 18 -2.47 -17.86 12.34
N HIS A 19 -3.51 -18.40 12.95
CA HIS A 19 -3.65 -18.53 14.42
C HIS A 19 -3.02 -19.80 14.99
N ARG A 20 -2.31 -20.61 14.18
CA ARG A 20 -1.82 -21.91 14.59
C ARG A 20 -0.35 -22.17 14.21
N GLY A 21 0.29 -23.02 14.99
CA GLY A 21 1.58 -23.63 14.67
C GLY A 21 2.71 -22.63 14.45
N TYR A 22 3.31 -22.65 13.27
CA TYR A 22 4.43 -21.79 12.91
C TYR A 22 4.11 -20.30 13.06
N PHE A 23 2.90 -19.87 12.68
CA PHE A 23 2.50 -18.46 12.64
C PHE A 23 2.33 -17.79 14.01
N THR A 24 2.23 -18.56 15.10
CA THR A 24 2.10 -18.02 16.46
C THR A 24 3.43 -17.85 17.19
N ARG A 25 4.55 -18.20 16.55
CA ARG A 25 5.87 -18.11 17.17
C ARG A 25 6.45 -16.70 17.04
N HIS A 26 7.01 -16.17 18.13
CA HIS A 26 7.70 -14.87 18.17
C HIS A 26 6.92 -13.71 17.54
N PRO A 27 5.70 -13.42 18.01
CA PRO A 27 4.89 -12.37 17.42
C PRO A 27 5.50 -10.99 17.64
N ILE A 28 5.51 -10.16 16.59
CA ILE A 28 5.78 -8.72 16.67
C ILE A 28 4.48 -8.01 16.32
N VAL A 29 3.85 -7.45 17.34
CA VAL A 29 2.47 -6.95 17.25
C VAL A 29 2.37 -5.49 17.67
N ASP A 30 1.48 -4.73 17.02
CA ASP A 30 1.14 -3.35 17.39
C ASP A 30 -0.21 -3.27 18.12
N THR A 31 -0.93 -4.38 18.25
CA THR A 31 -2.23 -4.41 18.93
C THR A 31 -2.23 -3.83 20.34
N PRO A 32 -1.17 -3.96 21.18
CA PRO A 32 -1.14 -3.29 22.50
C PRO A 32 -1.08 -1.76 22.40
N VAL A 33 -0.51 -1.21 21.30
CA VAL A 33 -0.50 0.23 21.06
C VAL A 33 -1.90 0.70 20.65
N TYR A 34 -2.57 -0.05 19.80
CA TYR A 34 -3.93 0.27 19.34
C TYR A 34 -4.96 0.16 20.46
N GLU A 35 -4.81 -0.85 21.32
CA GLU A 35 -5.62 -1.02 22.51
C GLU A 35 -5.48 0.19 23.44
N ARG A 36 -4.27 0.64 23.77
CA ARG A 36 -4.05 1.85 24.58
C ARG A 36 -4.71 3.10 23.98
N TYR A 37 -4.67 3.26 22.67
CA TYR A 37 -5.36 4.37 22.01
C TYR A 37 -6.87 4.21 22.11
N GLY A 38 -7.39 3.01 21.89
CA GLY A 38 -8.82 2.71 22.00
C GLY A 38 -9.36 2.92 23.39
N SER A 39 -8.72 2.38 24.42
CA SER A 39 -9.10 2.53 25.82
C SER A 39 -9.01 3.98 26.30
N ALA A 40 -7.97 4.72 25.90
CA ALA A 40 -7.89 6.13 26.22
C ALA A 40 -9.06 6.94 25.64
N MET A 41 -9.55 6.59 24.44
CA MET A 41 -10.73 7.22 23.85
C MET A 41 -12.03 6.76 24.51
N ASP A 42 -12.13 5.50 24.92
CA ASP A 42 -13.29 4.97 25.69
C ASP A 42 -13.41 5.67 27.05
N ASP A 43 -12.28 5.99 27.69
CA ASP A 43 -12.16 6.83 28.89
C ASP A 43 -12.50 8.34 28.65
N GLY A 44 -12.87 8.72 27.44
CA GLY A 44 -13.23 10.09 27.08
C GLY A 44 -12.04 11.03 26.83
N LYS A 45 -10.80 10.53 26.73
CA LYS A 45 -9.63 11.32 26.35
C LYS A 45 -9.63 11.66 24.87
N VAL A 46 -9.23 12.89 24.55
CA VAL A 46 -9.21 13.41 23.17
C VAL A 46 -7.86 13.11 22.51
N PRO A 47 -7.85 12.35 21.39
CA PRO A 47 -6.63 12.07 20.64
C PRO A 47 -5.89 13.35 20.23
N TYR A 48 -4.58 13.29 20.14
CA TYR A 48 -3.65 14.40 19.83
C TYR A 48 -3.60 15.51 20.90
N ARG A 49 -4.63 15.66 21.75
CA ARG A 49 -4.65 16.62 22.84
C ARG A 49 -4.18 16.01 24.16
N ASP A 50 -4.83 14.92 24.58
CA ASP A 50 -4.60 14.29 25.88
C ASP A 50 -3.59 13.15 25.82
N PHE A 51 -3.37 12.61 24.63
CA PHE A 51 -2.34 11.60 24.34
C PHE A 51 -1.87 11.69 22.90
N ALA A 52 -0.60 11.32 22.66
CA ALA A 52 -0.01 11.31 21.33
C ALA A 52 -0.54 10.14 20.49
N VAL A 53 -0.89 10.42 19.23
CA VAL A 53 -1.29 9.41 18.23
C VAL A 53 -0.39 9.57 17.02
N GLU A 54 0.19 8.47 16.54
CA GLU A 54 1.11 8.46 15.39
C GLU A 54 0.40 8.38 14.03
N TYR A 55 -0.91 8.14 14.02
CA TYR A 55 -1.72 7.84 12.83
C TYR A 55 -2.70 8.95 12.50
N PRO A 56 -3.15 9.07 11.24
CA PRO A 56 -4.17 10.04 10.85
C PRO A 56 -5.54 9.75 11.50
N PRO A 57 -6.43 10.76 11.63
CA PRO A 57 -7.70 10.64 12.35
C PRO A 57 -8.65 9.54 11.88
N GLY A 58 -8.60 9.17 10.60
CA GLY A 58 -9.43 8.11 10.04
C GLY A 58 -9.10 6.69 10.55
N THR A 59 -8.02 6.52 11.33
CA THR A 59 -7.74 5.26 12.04
C THR A 59 -8.42 5.16 13.39
N LEU A 60 -8.79 6.27 14.01
CA LEU A 60 -9.34 6.29 15.37
C LEU A 60 -10.57 5.39 15.55
N PRO A 61 -11.54 5.33 14.62
CA PRO A 61 -12.67 4.42 14.73
C PRO A 61 -12.25 2.94 14.81
N ILE A 62 -11.13 2.57 14.17
CA ILE A 62 -10.62 1.19 14.15
C ILE A 62 -9.97 0.82 15.48
N PHE A 63 -9.52 1.79 16.24
CA PHE A 63 -8.94 1.57 17.56
C PHE A 63 -10.00 1.64 18.67
N VAL A 64 -10.94 2.59 18.59
CA VAL A 64 -11.96 2.74 19.65
C VAL A 64 -13.01 1.63 19.59
N ALA A 65 -13.49 1.23 18.41
CA ALA A 65 -14.57 0.24 18.31
C ALA A 65 -14.27 -1.09 19.01
N PRO A 66 -13.06 -1.70 18.88
CA PRO A 66 -12.73 -2.92 19.63
C PRO A 66 -12.56 -2.71 21.14
N ALA A 67 -12.25 -1.49 21.59
CA ALA A 67 -11.99 -1.16 23.00
C ALA A 67 -13.26 -0.87 23.81
N LEU A 68 -14.38 -0.56 23.15
CA LEU A 68 -15.62 -0.14 23.80
C LEU A 68 -16.06 -1.09 24.92
N GLY A 69 -16.44 -0.51 26.07
CA GLY A 69 -16.99 -1.23 27.21
C GLY A 69 -15.93 -1.87 28.10
N ASP A 70 -14.81 -1.18 28.30
CA ASP A 70 -13.70 -1.60 29.17
C ASP A 70 -13.22 -3.03 28.81
N ALA A 71 -13.01 -3.25 27.51
CA ALA A 71 -12.56 -4.52 26.99
C ALA A 71 -11.09 -4.75 27.38
N GLY A 72 -10.81 -5.78 28.16
CA GLY A 72 -9.43 -6.20 28.41
C GLY A 72 -8.72 -6.57 27.10
N PHE A 73 -7.37 -6.55 27.10
CA PHE A 73 -6.53 -6.73 25.91
C PHE A 73 -6.94 -7.92 25.03
N GLU A 74 -7.27 -9.05 25.60
CA GLU A 74 -7.64 -10.25 24.82
C GLU A 74 -8.96 -10.05 24.06
N THR A 75 -9.96 -9.42 24.69
CA THR A 75 -11.23 -9.08 24.05
C THR A 75 -11.01 -8.04 22.93
N PHE A 76 -10.19 -7.03 23.20
CA PHE A 76 -9.79 -6.05 22.20
C PHE A 76 -9.14 -6.76 20.99
N ARG A 77 -8.17 -7.62 21.23
CA ARG A 77 -7.46 -8.35 20.17
C ARG A 77 -8.42 -9.15 19.29
N ILE A 78 -9.33 -9.93 19.88
CA ILE A 78 -10.30 -10.74 19.13
C ILE A 78 -11.22 -9.85 18.28
N ARG A 79 -11.74 -8.76 18.84
CA ARG A 79 -12.60 -7.81 18.11
C ARG A 79 -11.84 -7.08 16.99
N PHE A 80 -10.59 -6.70 17.24
CA PHE A 80 -9.74 -6.07 16.25
C PHE A 80 -9.43 -7.01 15.09
N GLU A 81 -9.05 -8.26 15.37
CA GLU A 81 -8.78 -9.27 14.34
C GLU A 81 -10.04 -9.58 13.52
N ALA A 82 -11.21 -9.68 14.15
CA ALA A 82 -12.48 -9.87 13.44
C ALA A 82 -12.80 -8.68 12.51
N LEU A 83 -12.53 -7.45 12.99
CA LEU A 83 -12.68 -6.23 12.17
C LEU A 83 -11.71 -6.21 10.99
N MET A 84 -10.46 -6.64 11.17
CA MET A 84 -9.48 -6.75 10.09
C MET A 84 -9.86 -7.85 9.09
N ALA A 85 -10.38 -8.98 9.54
CA ALA A 85 -10.91 -10.03 8.67
C ALA A 85 -12.05 -9.49 7.79
N PHE A 86 -13.00 -8.77 8.37
CA PHE A 86 -14.09 -8.10 7.65
C PHE A 86 -13.56 -7.16 6.55
N PHE A 87 -12.53 -6.33 6.84
CA PHE A 87 -11.94 -5.48 5.80
C PHE A 87 -11.16 -6.27 4.75
N GLY A 88 -10.57 -7.41 5.09
CA GLY A 88 -10.00 -8.33 4.13
C GLY A 88 -11.03 -8.89 3.16
N GLU A 89 -12.21 -9.28 3.65
CA GLU A 89 -13.34 -9.71 2.83
C GLU A 89 -13.85 -8.58 1.91
N ALA A 90 -14.03 -7.38 2.47
CA ALA A 90 -14.45 -6.19 1.72
C ALA A 90 -13.44 -5.85 0.61
N MET A 91 -12.14 -5.97 0.88
CA MET A 91 -11.08 -5.80 -0.11
C MET A 91 -11.23 -6.80 -1.27
N ILE A 92 -11.47 -8.09 -0.99
CA ILE A 92 -11.69 -9.13 -2.01
C ILE A 92 -12.90 -8.79 -2.88
N VAL A 93 -14.01 -8.36 -2.27
CA VAL A 93 -15.21 -7.93 -3.00
C VAL A 93 -14.91 -6.74 -3.92
N CYS A 94 -14.18 -5.74 -3.42
CA CYS A 94 -13.78 -4.58 -4.22
C CYS A 94 -12.88 -4.98 -5.41
N VAL A 95 -11.94 -5.90 -5.20
CA VAL A 95 -11.09 -6.45 -6.29
C VAL A 95 -11.94 -7.19 -7.32
N ALA A 96 -12.92 -7.99 -6.90
CA ALA A 96 -13.84 -8.68 -7.82
C ALA A 96 -14.64 -7.67 -8.66
N ILE A 97 -15.18 -6.61 -8.05
CA ILE A 97 -15.88 -5.53 -8.75
C ILE A 97 -14.96 -4.85 -9.78
N ALA A 98 -13.72 -4.53 -9.37
CA ALA A 98 -12.74 -3.90 -10.25
C ALA A 98 -12.40 -4.80 -11.46
N LEU A 99 -12.17 -6.10 -11.24
CA LEU A 99 -11.89 -7.08 -12.29
C LEU A 99 -13.04 -7.18 -13.29
N VAL A 100 -14.28 -7.25 -12.82
CA VAL A 100 -15.48 -7.26 -13.69
C VAL A 100 -15.57 -5.97 -14.49
N ALA A 101 -15.37 -4.82 -13.86
CA ALA A 101 -15.38 -3.51 -14.52
C ALA A 101 -14.26 -3.35 -15.56
N LEU A 102 -13.15 -4.05 -15.38
CA LEU A 102 -12.03 -4.13 -16.33
C LEU A 102 -12.22 -5.17 -17.43
N GLY A 103 -13.34 -5.90 -17.44
CA GLY A 103 -13.62 -6.92 -18.44
C GLY A 103 -12.78 -8.19 -18.29
N ALA A 104 -12.33 -8.53 -17.07
CA ALA A 104 -11.50 -9.71 -16.84
C ALA A 104 -12.24 -11.01 -17.19
N GLY A 105 -11.65 -11.87 -18.02
CA GLY A 105 -12.15 -13.20 -18.31
C GLY A 105 -12.08 -14.14 -17.09
N ARG A 106 -12.82 -15.25 -17.13
CA ARG A 106 -12.98 -16.19 -16.00
C ARG A 106 -11.65 -16.68 -15.41
N LYS A 107 -10.70 -17.11 -16.23
CA LYS A 107 -9.38 -17.62 -15.77
C LYS A 107 -8.64 -16.58 -14.97
N ARG A 108 -8.69 -15.34 -15.43
CA ARG A 108 -8.04 -14.21 -14.82
C ARG A 108 -8.72 -13.78 -13.53
N LEU A 109 -10.07 -13.72 -13.51
CA LEU A 109 -10.83 -13.46 -12.30
C LEU A 109 -10.47 -14.45 -11.20
N LEU A 110 -10.45 -15.76 -11.53
CA LEU A 110 -10.09 -16.81 -10.57
C LEU A 110 -8.64 -16.70 -10.08
N GLY A 111 -7.68 -16.47 -11.00
CA GLY A 111 -6.27 -16.32 -10.65
C GLY A 111 -6.00 -15.10 -9.74
N ALA A 112 -6.57 -13.94 -10.07
CA ALA A 112 -6.41 -12.74 -9.27
C ALA A 112 -7.10 -12.85 -7.91
N LEU A 113 -8.31 -13.38 -7.83
CA LEU A 113 -9.01 -13.59 -6.56
C LEU A 113 -8.29 -14.64 -5.70
N GLY A 114 -7.81 -15.75 -6.30
CA GLY A 114 -6.99 -16.73 -5.60
C GLY A 114 -5.72 -16.09 -5.02
N PHE A 115 -5.01 -15.28 -5.82
CA PHE A 115 -3.84 -14.54 -5.34
C PHE A 115 -4.17 -13.67 -4.13
N VAL A 116 -5.21 -12.82 -4.22
CA VAL A 116 -5.60 -11.91 -3.14
C VAL A 116 -6.00 -12.66 -1.88
N SER A 117 -6.62 -13.83 -2.01
CA SER A 117 -7.02 -14.67 -0.87
C SER A 117 -5.82 -15.30 -0.13
N PHE A 118 -4.78 -15.72 -0.87
CA PHE A 118 -3.62 -16.39 -0.27
C PHE A 118 -2.44 -15.47 0.05
N ALA A 119 -2.38 -14.28 -0.55
CA ALA A 119 -1.30 -13.33 -0.33
C ALA A 119 -1.11 -12.93 1.16
N PRO A 120 -2.17 -12.73 1.98
CA PRO A 120 -2.03 -12.51 3.42
C PRO A 120 -1.33 -13.66 4.13
N LEU A 121 -1.66 -14.91 3.78
CA LEU A 121 -0.99 -16.09 4.34
C LEU A 121 0.49 -16.15 3.93
N ALA A 122 0.82 -15.75 2.68
CA ALA A 122 2.20 -15.69 2.21
C ALA A 122 3.03 -14.59 2.91
N LEU A 123 2.40 -13.51 3.39
CA LEU A 123 3.04 -12.47 4.19
C LEU A 123 3.15 -12.87 5.67
N GLY A 124 2.21 -13.70 6.16
CA GLY A 124 2.23 -14.24 7.51
C GLY A 124 1.48 -13.38 8.56
N PRO A 125 1.73 -13.62 9.86
CA PRO A 125 0.88 -13.15 10.96
C PRO A 125 0.91 -11.63 11.18
N VAL A 126 1.77 -10.88 10.50
CA VAL A 126 1.76 -9.42 10.53
C VAL A 126 0.40 -8.85 10.11
N VAL A 127 -0.32 -9.57 9.26
CA VAL A 127 -1.66 -9.15 8.78
C VAL A 127 -2.69 -9.14 9.91
N LEU A 128 -2.54 -10.03 10.92
CA LEU A 128 -3.47 -10.15 12.05
C LEU A 128 -3.36 -8.96 13.01
N SER A 129 -2.14 -8.41 13.17
CA SER A 129 -1.80 -7.44 14.22
C SER A 129 -1.66 -6.00 13.72
N ARG A 130 -1.92 -5.75 12.42
CA ARG A 130 -1.83 -4.42 11.78
C ARG A 130 -3.19 -3.98 11.25
N PHE A 131 -3.49 -2.69 11.40
CA PHE A 131 -4.74 -2.13 10.88
C PHE A 131 -4.73 -1.90 9.35
N ASP A 132 -3.70 -2.32 8.67
CA ASP A 132 -3.43 -2.03 7.25
C ASP A 132 -4.50 -2.55 6.29
N LEU A 133 -5.26 -3.58 6.65
CA LEU A 133 -6.41 -4.03 5.86
C LEU A 133 -7.51 -2.96 5.71
N TRP A 134 -7.68 -2.08 6.72
CA TRP A 134 -8.63 -0.97 6.65
C TRP A 134 -8.32 0.03 5.51
N PRO A 135 -7.16 0.75 5.49
CA PRO A 135 -6.84 1.65 4.40
C PRO A 135 -6.68 0.92 3.06
N THR A 136 -6.30 -0.37 3.06
CA THR A 136 -6.17 -1.18 1.85
C THR A 136 -7.53 -1.52 1.23
N ALA A 137 -8.54 -1.87 2.04
CA ALA A 137 -9.91 -2.07 1.57
C ALA A 137 -10.50 -0.78 0.98
N LEU A 138 -10.27 0.37 1.62
CA LEU A 138 -10.69 1.67 1.11
C LEU A 138 -9.99 2.05 -0.21
N THR A 139 -8.70 1.74 -0.34
CA THR A 139 -7.94 1.92 -1.59
C THR A 139 -8.49 1.03 -2.71
N ALA A 140 -8.79 -0.22 -2.41
CA ALA A 140 -9.43 -1.14 -3.35
C ALA A 140 -10.83 -0.65 -3.76
N ALA A 141 -11.62 -0.13 -2.81
CA ALA A 141 -12.94 0.47 -3.09
C ALA A 141 -12.83 1.71 -3.98
N ALA A 142 -11.83 2.58 -3.73
CA ALA A 142 -11.57 3.74 -4.57
C ALA A 142 -11.27 3.33 -6.02
N LEU A 143 -10.36 2.38 -6.23
CA LEU A 143 -10.02 1.88 -7.56
C LEU A 143 -11.22 1.19 -8.23
N ALA A 144 -11.96 0.34 -7.49
CA ALA A 144 -13.16 -0.32 -8.00
C ALA A 144 -14.22 0.69 -8.47
N ALA A 145 -14.46 1.75 -7.70
CA ALA A 145 -15.38 2.81 -8.06
C ALA A 145 -14.90 3.61 -9.29
N LEU A 146 -13.61 3.96 -9.36
CA LEU A 146 -13.03 4.69 -10.49
C LEU A 146 -13.12 3.89 -11.79
N VAL A 147 -12.73 2.60 -11.80
CA VAL A 147 -12.79 1.77 -13.01
C VAL A 147 -14.23 1.42 -13.41
N SER A 148 -15.17 1.41 -12.46
CA SER A 148 -16.61 1.26 -12.71
C SER A 148 -17.28 2.55 -13.20
N GLY A 149 -16.53 3.67 -13.31
CA GLY A 149 -17.08 4.96 -13.76
C GLY A 149 -17.78 5.78 -12.67
N ARG A 150 -17.78 5.34 -11.42
CA ARG A 150 -18.35 6.07 -10.27
C ARG A 150 -17.30 7.05 -9.72
N LEU A 151 -16.99 8.08 -10.52
CA LEU A 151 -15.80 8.91 -10.32
C LEU A 151 -15.80 9.66 -8.99
N ARG A 152 -16.91 10.30 -8.59
CA ARG A 152 -17.02 11.04 -7.31
C ARG A 152 -16.91 10.09 -6.12
N LEU A 153 -17.62 8.94 -6.16
CA LEU A 153 -17.52 7.91 -5.12
C LEU A 153 -16.08 7.39 -4.97
N GLY A 154 -15.37 7.21 -6.10
CA GLY A 154 -13.97 6.82 -6.09
C GLY A 154 -13.07 7.84 -5.38
N HIS A 155 -13.34 9.13 -5.51
CA HIS A 155 -12.59 10.19 -4.81
C HIS A 155 -12.99 10.30 -3.32
N VAL A 156 -14.27 10.09 -2.98
CA VAL A 156 -14.70 9.96 -1.57
C VAL A 156 -13.98 8.79 -0.89
N ALA A 157 -13.98 7.61 -1.53
CA ALA A 157 -13.28 6.43 -0.99
C ALA A 157 -11.76 6.64 -0.92
N LEU A 158 -11.16 7.35 -1.89
CA LEU A 158 -9.74 7.71 -1.86
C LEU A 158 -9.45 8.70 -0.71
N GLY A 159 -10.31 9.68 -0.48
CA GLY A 159 -10.22 10.58 0.68
C GLY A 159 -10.29 9.83 2.00
N ALA A 160 -11.22 8.88 2.12
CA ALA A 160 -11.34 7.99 3.28
C ALA A 160 -10.08 7.12 3.47
N ALA A 161 -9.50 6.61 2.38
CA ALA A 161 -8.23 5.86 2.44
C ALA A 161 -7.06 6.74 2.92
N VAL A 162 -6.98 7.99 2.44
CA VAL A 162 -5.93 8.96 2.84
C VAL A 162 -6.03 9.31 4.33
N VAL A 163 -7.23 9.53 4.84
CA VAL A 163 -7.40 9.84 6.27
C VAL A 163 -7.23 8.63 7.17
N ALA A 164 -7.40 7.42 6.63
CA ALA A 164 -7.07 6.18 7.34
C ALA A 164 -5.55 5.93 7.39
N LYS A 165 -4.81 6.23 6.32
CA LYS A 165 -3.35 6.16 6.25
C LYS A 165 -2.88 6.99 5.07
N LEU A 166 -1.77 7.71 5.18
CA LEU A 166 -1.40 8.73 4.19
C LEU A 166 -0.97 8.17 2.81
N TYR A 167 -0.53 6.91 2.72
CA TYR A 167 0.00 6.35 1.48
C TYR A 167 -0.92 6.44 0.25
N PRO A 168 -2.27 6.33 0.37
CA PRO A 168 -3.14 6.44 -0.80
C PRO A 168 -3.14 7.83 -1.45
N ALA A 169 -2.61 8.85 -0.78
CA ALA A 169 -2.49 10.20 -1.36
C ALA A 169 -1.67 10.21 -2.65
N VAL A 170 -0.71 9.27 -2.82
CA VAL A 170 0.08 9.16 -4.06
C VAL A 170 -0.76 8.80 -5.28
N LEU A 171 -1.97 8.30 -5.09
CA LEU A 171 -2.93 7.97 -6.14
C LEU A 171 -3.76 9.19 -6.58
N ALA A 172 -3.87 10.24 -5.74
CA ALA A 172 -4.73 11.39 -6.03
C ALA A 172 -4.38 12.11 -7.35
N PRO A 173 -3.09 12.38 -7.68
CA PRO A 173 -2.75 12.99 -8.96
C PRO A 173 -3.18 12.15 -10.17
N ILE A 174 -3.05 10.82 -10.07
CA ILE A 174 -3.46 9.87 -11.11
C ILE A 174 -4.99 9.88 -11.28
N ALA A 175 -5.74 9.80 -10.17
CA ALA A 175 -7.19 9.81 -10.16
C ALA A 175 -7.77 11.12 -10.72
N VAL A 176 -7.21 12.27 -10.32
CA VAL A 176 -7.60 13.58 -10.82
C VAL A 176 -7.31 13.72 -12.32
N ALA A 177 -6.09 13.35 -12.77
CA ALA A 177 -5.73 13.38 -14.18
C ALA A 177 -6.62 12.46 -15.03
N TYR A 178 -6.99 11.28 -14.49
CA TYR A 178 -7.92 10.37 -15.14
C TYR A 178 -9.29 11.00 -15.39
N VAL A 179 -9.86 11.64 -14.36
CA VAL A 179 -11.18 12.31 -14.48
C VAL A 179 -11.09 13.51 -15.41
N TRP A 180 -10.08 14.36 -15.23
CA TRP A 180 -9.91 15.57 -16.06
C TRP A 180 -9.89 15.22 -17.55
N ARG A 181 -9.12 14.23 -17.95
CA ARG A 181 -8.97 13.83 -19.35
C ARG A 181 -10.18 13.12 -19.93
N ARG A 182 -11.02 12.50 -19.10
CA ARG A 182 -12.23 11.78 -19.56
C ARG A 182 -13.51 12.58 -19.49
N LYS A 183 -13.64 13.48 -18.51
CA LYS A 183 -14.88 14.18 -18.19
C LYS A 183 -14.71 15.70 -18.10
N GLY A 184 -13.49 16.19 -18.31
CA GLY A 184 -13.17 17.61 -18.28
C GLY A 184 -12.93 18.18 -16.88
N ARG A 185 -12.55 19.48 -16.88
CA ARG A 185 -12.13 20.22 -15.69
C ARG A 185 -13.21 20.27 -14.60
N ARG A 186 -14.46 20.53 -14.99
CA ARG A 186 -15.56 20.72 -14.04
C ARG A 186 -15.77 19.47 -13.16
N GLU A 187 -15.83 18.28 -13.79
CA GLU A 187 -16.01 17.04 -13.05
C GLU A 187 -14.78 16.71 -12.19
N ALA A 188 -13.57 16.99 -12.68
CA ALA A 188 -12.35 16.83 -11.89
C ALA A 188 -12.36 17.71 -10.63
N LEU A 189 -12.83 18.95 -10.72
CA LEU A 189 -12.97 19.85 -9.57
C LEU A 189 -13.98 19.31 -8.53
N PHE A 190 -15.13 18.78 -8.98
CA PHE A 190 -16.07 18.11 -8.05
C PHE A 190 -15.46 16.90 -7.36
N CYS A 191 -14.67 16.11 -8.09
CA CYS A 191 -13.96 14.96 -7.52
C CYS A 191 -12.90 15.39 -6.50
N VAL A 192 -12.12 16.44 -6.80
CA VAL A 192 -11.15 17.02 -5.86
C VAL A 192 -11.85 17.57 -4.62
N ALA A 193 -12.96 18.30 -4.80
CA ALA A 193 -13.75 18.84 -3.69
C ALA A 193 -14.32 17.72 -2.80
N ALA A 194 -14.77 16.60 -3.40
CA ALA A 194 -15.27 15.45 -2.66
C ALA A 194 -14.16 14.80 -1.82
N LEU A 195 -12.96 14.57 -2.40
CA LEU A 195 -11.80 14.05 -1.68
C LEU A 195 -11.38 15.01 -0.55
N ALA A 196 -11.20 16.30 -0.88
CA ALA A 196 -10.81 17.33 0.08
C ALA A 196 -11.84 17.50 1.22
N GLY A 197 -13.13 17.38 0.91
CA GLY A 197 -14.20 17.43 1.90
C GLY A 197 -14.10 16.29 2.92
N VAL A 198 -13.82 15.07 2.47
CA VAL A 198 -13.59 13.92 3.38
C VAL A 198 -12.35 14.16 4.24
N VAL A 199 -11.25 14.62 3.65
CA VAL A 199 -10.02 14.93 4.39
C VAL A 199 -10.26 16.05 5.41
N ALA A 200 -10.93 17.12 5.01
CA ALA A 200 -11.28 18.23 5.90
C ALA A 200 -12.18 17.77 7.06
N LEU A 201 -13.21 16.98 6.77
CA LEU A 201 -14.11 16.45 7.81
C LEU A 201 -13.37 15.65 8.87
N ALA A 202 -12.36 14.87 8.48
CA ALA A 202 -11.58 14.06 9.42
C ALA A 202 -10.56 14.91 10.21
N PHE A 203 -9.86 15.86 9.56
CA PHE A 203 -8.73 16.58 10.18
C PHE A 203 -9.14 17.86 10.91
N VAL A 204 -10.14 18.61 10.39
CA VAL A 204 -10.50 19.92 10.96
C VAL A 204 -10.86 19.86 12.45
N PRO A 205 -11.63 18.88 12.96
CA PRO A 205 -11.92 18.80 14.38
C PRO A 205 -10.64 18.76 15.24
N PHE A 206 -9.65 17.95 14.84
CA PHE A 206 -8.40 17.80 15.58
C PHE A 206 -7.44 18.97 15.36
N LEU A 207 -7.47 19.61 14.18
CA LEU A 207 -6.69 20.83 13.94
C LEU A 207 -7.21 22.01 14.80
N VAL A 208 -8.50 22.03 15.12
CA VAL A 208 -9.08 23.03 16.03
C VAL A 208 -8.78 22.69 17.50
N LEU A 209 -8.92 21.42 17.88
CA LEU A 209 -8.81 20.99 19.29
C LEU A 209 -7.36 20.81 19.74
N ALA A 210 -6.47 20.35 18.86
CA ALA A 210 -5.11 19.94 19.19
C ALA A 210 -4.12 20.16 18.02
N PRO A 211 -3.95 21.39 17.50
CA PRO A 211 -3.11 21.65 16.32
C PRO A 211 -1.65 21.20 16.51
N GLY A 212 -1.10 21.42 17.71
CA GLY A 212 0.26 21.00 18.07
C GLY A 212 0.45 19.49 18.06
N GLY A 213 -0.52 18.72 18.56
CA GLY A 213 -0.47 17.25 18.56
C GLY A 213 -0.59 16.66 17.18
N VAL A 214 -1.47 17.23 16.32
CA VAL A 214 -1.57 16.84 14.91
C VAL A 214 -0.25 17.12 14.20
N TRP A 215 0.33 18.30 14.38
CA TRP A 215 1.64 18.64 13.80
C TRP A 215 2.76 17.70 14.27
N HIS A 216 2.78 17.36 15.57
CA HIS A 216 3.76 16.42 16.12
C HIS A 216 3.65 15.03 15.45
N SER A 217 2.44 14.53 15.23
CA SER A 217 2.21 13.27 14.51
C SER A 217 2.83 13.29 13.10
N PHE A 218 2.62 14.37 12.34
CA PHE A 218 3.16 14.50 10.99
C PHE A 218 4.67 14.71 10.95
N SER A 219 5.19 15.61 11.79
CA SER A 219 6.62 15.90 11.86
C SER A 219 7.42 14.70 12.34
N GLY A 220 6.88 13.92 13.28
CA GLY A 220 7.45 12.67 13.74
C GLY A 220 7.60 11.63 12.59
N GLN A 221 6.62 11.52 11.70
CA GLN A 221 6.73 10.64 10.54
C GLN A 221 7.74 11.17 9.50
N ALA A 222 7.79 12.47 9.27
CA ALA A 222 8.70 13.09 8.31
C ALA A 222 10.17 12.99 8.75
N SER A 223 10.44 13.08 10.05
CA SER A 223 11.78 13.04 10.64
C SER A 223 12.35 11.64 10.83
N ARG A 224 11.60 10.56 10.52
CA ARG A 224 12.06 9.17 10.70
C ARG A 224 13.41 8.94 10.02
N PRO A 225 14.37 8.29 10.70
CA PRO A 225 15.66 7.89 10.12
C PRO A 225 15.52 6.78 9.07
N LEU A 226 16.65 6.29 8.57
CA LEU A 226 16.72 5.15 7.65
C LEU A 226 16.32 3.87 8.38
N GLN A 227 15.12 3.37 8.13
CA GLN A 227 14.66 2.13 8.74
C GLN A 227 15.45 0.92 8.23
N ILE A 228 15.82 -0.01 9.12
CA ILE A 228 16.68 -1.18 8.84
C ILE A 228 16.16 -2.08 7.71
N GLU A 229 14.87 -2.02 7.44
CA GLU A 229 14.17 -2.82 6.43
C GLU A 229 14.08 -2.14 5.06
N SER A 230 14.59 -0.89 4.89
CA SER A 230 14.54 -0.13 3.65
C SER A 230 15.66 -0.50 2.68
N LEU A 231 15.49 -0.20 1.40
CA LEU A 231 16.49 -0.48 0.36
C LEU A 231 17.87 0.07 0.69
N GLY A 232 17.99 1.31 1.17
CA GLY A 232 19.27 1.90 1.55
C GLY A 232 19.90 1.20 2.75
N ALA A 233 19.09 0.78 3.71
CA ALA A 233 19.58 -0.04 4.82
C ALA A 233 19.99 -1.44 4.34
N GLY A 234 19.23 -2.06 3.45
CA GLY A 234 19.59 -3.34 2.82
C GLY A 234 20.94 -3.30 2.12
N LEU A 235 21.26 -2.19 1.43
CA LEU A 235 22.58 -1.97 0.82
C LEU A 235 23.70 -1.83 1.86
N LEU A 236 23.46 -1.10 2.97
CA LEU A 236 24.43 -0.99 4.07
C LEU A 236 24.64 -2.31 4.80
N LEU A 237 23.56 -3.07 5.03
CA LEU A 237 23.63 -4.41 5.61
C LEU A 237 24.46 -5.34 4.71
N ALA A 238 24.26 -5.30 3.40
CA ALA A 238 25.07 -6.08 2.45
C ALA A 238 26.55 -5.64 2.47
N ALA A 239 26.83 -4.34 2.52
CA ALA A 239 28.19 -3.82 2.64
C ALA A 239 28.85 -4.25 3.98
N HIS A 240 28.09 -4.28 5.06
CA HIS A 240 28.55 -4.83 6.33
C HIS A 240 28.94 -6.30 6.21
N GLN A 241 28.10 -7.13 5.57
CA GLN A 241 28.37 -8.55 5.39
C GLN A 241 29.56 -8.82 4.46
N ALA A 242 29.70 -8.04 3.38
CA ALA A 242 30.71 -8.27 2.36
C ALA A 242 32.07 -7.66 2.71
N PHE A 243 32.10 -6.51 3.39
CA PHE A 243 33.29 -5.70 3.58
C PHE A 243 33.59 -5.34 5.04
N GLY A 244 32.74 -5.80 5.99
CA GLY A 244 32.90 -5.48 7.41
C GLY A 244 32.67 -3.99 7.75
N THR A 245 31.95 -3.23 6.93
CA THR A 245 31.67 -1.82 7.21
C THR A 245 30.89 -1.67 8.50
N ALA A 246 31.32 -0.74 9.36
CA ALA A 246 30.65 -0.49 10.63
C ALA A 246 29.26 0.14 10.41
N ILE A 247 28.24 -0.43 11.04
CA ILE A 247 26.86 0.10 11.07
C ILE A 247 26.36 0.10 12.51
N THR A 248 25.50 1.07 12.83
CA THR A 248 24.90 1.19 14.16
C THR A 248 23.39 1.27 14.04
N MET A 249 22.69 0.56 14.91
CA MET A 249 21.23 0.56 14.98
C MET A 249 20.77 1.28 16.25
N GLU A 250 19.69 2.04 16.12
CA GLU A 250 19.00 2.71 17.21
C GLU A 250 17.50 2.45 17.14
N SER A 251 16.88 2.21 18.29
CA SER A 251 15.43 2.08 18.42
C SER A 251 14.82 3.47 18.60
N SER A 252 14.11 3.94 17.59
CA SER A 252 13.45 5.24 17.63
C SER A 252 12.21 5.27 16.72
N HIS A 253 11.26 6.17 16.99
CA HIS A 253 10.02 6.29 16.19
C HIS A 253 9.24 4.97 16.04
N GLY A 254 9.23 4.12 17.05
CA GLY A 254 8.55 2.82 17.02
C GLY A 254 9.16 1.81 16.04
N SER A 255 10.43 1.99 15.63
CA SER A 255 11.12 1.10 14.68
C SER A 255 12.62 1.02 14.97
N GLN A 256 13.29 0.06 14.31
CA GLN A 256 14.74 -0.08 14.34
C GLN A 256 15.34 0.65 13.14
N ASN A 257 16.27 1.57 13.39
CA ASN A 257 16.80 2.48 12.38
C ASN A 257 18.32 2.45 12.38
N LEU A 258 18.94 2.58 11.20
CA LEU A 258 20.39 2.76 11.10
C LEU A 258 20.75 4.22 11.30
N THR A 259 21.81 4.48 12.05
CA THR A 259 22.28 5.83 12.42
C THR A 259 23.72 6.07 11.98
N GLY A 260 24.05 7.33 11.75
CA GLY A 260 25.38 7.78 11.29
C GLY A 260 25.32 8.53 9.95
N SER A 261 26.49 8.96 9.45
CA SER A 261 26.57 9.78 8.23
C SER A 261 26.07 9.05 6.98
N ALA A 262 26.51 7.82 6.74
CA ALA A 262 26.10 7.04 5.58
C ALA A 262 24.58 6.73 5.59
N PRO A 263 23.96 6.24 6.68
CA PRO A 263 22.51 6.11 6.77
C PRO A 263 21.75 7.40 6.51
N ASN A 264 22.21 8.56 7.02
CA ASN A 264 21.54 9.84 6.81
C ASN A 264 21.59 10.28 5.33
N VAL A 265 22.73 10.09 4.66
CA VAL A 265 22.87 10.38 3.22
C VAL A 265 21.95 9.48 2.41
N LEU A 266 21.88 8.17 2.72
CA LEU A 266 20.99 7.24 2.01
C LEU A 266 19.52 7.52 2.29
N ALA A 267 19.15 7.93 3.50
CA ALA A 267 17.78 8.35 3.82
C ALA A 267 17.35 9.56 2.97
N ALA A 268 18.24 10.56 2.82
CA ALA A 268 18.00 11.71 1.97
C ALA A 268 17.89 11.29 0.49
N ALA A 269 18.85 10.50 -0.01
CA ALA A 269 18.87 10.00 -1.38
C ALA A 269 17.61 9.18 -1.71
N GLN A 270 17.18 8.29 -0.81
CA GLN A 270 15.93 7.53 -0.99
C GLN A 270 14.70 8.43 -1.01
N SER A 271 14.65 9.47 -0.17
CA SER A 271 13.52 10.41 -0.19
C SER A 271 13.44 11.16 -1.52
N VAL A 272 14.57 11.60 -2.07
CA VAL A 272 14.64 12.22 -3.41
C VAL A 272 14.23 11.22 -4.50
N LEU A 273 14.75 10.00 -4.44
CA LEU A 273 14.42 8.94 -5.41
C LEU A 273 12.94 8.57 -5.38
N GLN A 274 12.34 8.49 -4.18
CA GLN A 274 10.91 8.22 -4.00
C GLN A 274 10.06 9.31 -4.69
N VAL A 275 10.36 10.59 -4.45
CA VAL A 275 9.65 11.71 -5.07
C VAL A 275 9.84 11.70 -6.59
N ALA A 276 11.07 11.47 -7.06
CA ALA A 276 11.37 11.40 -8.49
C ALA A 276 10.63 10.24 -9.17
N ALA A 277 10.62 9.05 -8.57
CA ALA A 277 9.90 7.89 -9.10
C ALA A 277 8.39 8.15 -9.19
N LEU A 278 7.80 8.74 -8.14
CA LEU A 278 6.38 9.14 -8.15
C LEU A 278 6.10 10.18 -9.24
N ALA A 279 6.92 11.21 -9.36
CA ALA A 279 6.78 12.24 -10.39
C ALA A 279 6.85 11.64 -11.81
N VAL A 280 7.77 10.70 -12.05
CA VAL A 280 7.87 9.97 -13.33
C VAL A 280 6.56 9.23 -13.62
N VAL A 281 6.01 8.48 -12.66
CA VAL A 281 4.72 7.76 -12.85
C VAL A 281 3.60 8.74 -13.16
N TRP A 282 3.47 9.84 -12.43
CA TRP A 282 2.42 10.86 -12.64
C TRP A 282 2.54 11.52 -14.01
N ILE A 283 3.75 11.90 -14.42
CA ILE A 283 4.02 12.52 -15.73
C ILE A 283 3.72 11.55 -16.87
N LEU A 284 4.19 10.30 -16.76
CA LEU A 284 3.91 9.28 -17.75
C LEU A 284 2.41 9.01 -17.88
N PHE A 285 1.69 8.92 -16.76
CA PHE A 285 0.25 8.76 -16.78
C PHE A 285 -0.45 9.96 -17.41
N ALA A 286 -0.08 11.18 -17.03
CA ALA A 286 -0.68 12.40 -17.53
C ALA A 286 -0.46 12.61 -19.05
N ARG A 287 0.64 12.11 -19.60
CA ARG A 287 0.97 12.24 -21.04
C ARG A 287 0.37 11.14 -21.92
N GLY A 288 0.03 9.97 -21.35
CA GLY A 288 -0.51 8.84 -22.11
C GLY A 288 -2.06 8.79 -22.13
N PRO A 289 -2.69 7.81 -22.76
CA PRO A 289 -4.16 7.67 -22.81
C PRO A 289 -4.77 7.44 -21.44
N ALA A 290 -5.97 8.01 -21.18
CA ALA A 290 -6.68 7.87 -19.91
C ALA A 290 -7.59 6.62 -19.88
N GLY A 291 -7.01 5.43 -20.12
CA GLY A 291 -7.70 4.14 -20.07
C GLY A 291 -7.85 3.59 -18.65
N ARG A 292 -8.84 2.71 -18.40
CA ARG A 292 -9.06 2.06 -17.09
C ARG A 292 -7.88 1.18 -16.69
N GLY A 293 -7.35 0.37 -17.62
CA GLY A 293 -6.18 -0.47 -17.36
C GLY A 293 -4.94 0.36 -17.02
N ARG A 294 -4.72 1.47 -17.73
CA ARG A 294 -3.61 2.38 -17.45
C ARG A 294 -3.75 3.09 -16.10
N LEU A 295 -4.98 3.43 -15.67
CA LEU A 295 -5.24 3.94 -14.32
C LEU A 295 -4.73 2.96 -13.25
N VAL A 296 -5.12 1.69 -13.36
CA VAL A 296 -4.70 0.65 -12.41
C VAL A 296 -3.19 0.42 -12.47
N GLN A 297 -2.62 0.35 -13.66
CA GLN A 297 -1.18 0.21 -13.87
C GLN A 297 -0.37 1.33 -13.21
N ALA A 298 -0.76 2.59 -13.44
CA ALA A 298 -0.11 3.73 -12.83
C ALA A 298 -0.30 3.77 -11.31
N SER A 299 -1.48 3.37 -10.83
CA SER A 299 -1.74 3.25 -9.39
C SER A 299 -0.84 2.21 -8.73
N ALA A 300 -0.68 1.03 -9.34
CA ALA A 300 0.23 0.00 -8.86
C ALA A 300 1.68 0.48 -8.88
N ALA A 301 2.13 1.10 -9.98
CA ALA A 301 3.48 1.65 -10.10
C ALA A 301 3.76 2.73 -9.04
N ALA A 302 2.79 3.62 -8.75
CA ALA A 302 2.94 4.66 -7.73
C ALA A 302 3.04 4.08 -6.32
N LEU A 303 2.21 3.09 -5.97
CA LEU A 303 2.29 2.43 -4.67
C LEU A 303 3.62 1.68 -4.49
N VAL A 304 4.06 0.95 -5.52
CA VAL A 304 5.35 0.25 -5.47
C VAL A 304 6.51 1.24 -5.38
N ALA A 305 6.48 2.35 -6.13
CA ALA A 305 7.49 3.42 -6.01
C ALA A 305 7.55 4.00 -4.60
N PHE A 306 6.39 4.27 -4.01
CA PHE A 306 6.29 4.79 -2.64
C PHE A 306 6.93 3.84 -1.61
N ILE A 307 6.72 2.53 -1.77
CA ILE A 307 7.25 1.51 -0.86
C ILE A 307 8.73 1.24 -1.13
N ALA A 308 9.10 0.91 -2.38
CA ALA A 308 10.43 0.44 -2.74
C ALA A 308 11.52 1.51 -2.54
N PHE A 309 11.19 2.78 -2.75
CA PHE A 309 12.13 3.90 -2.63
C PHE A 309 11.96 4.72 -1.36
N GLY A 310 11.04 4.34 -0.47
CA GLY A 310 10.88 4.99 0.82
C GLY A 310 12.03 4.68 1.78
N LYS A 311 12.51 5.69 2.52
CA LYS A 311 13.48 5.50 3.62
C LYS A 311 12.91 4.69 4.80
N VAL A 312 11.60 4.50 4.83
CA VAL A 312 10.85 3.69 5.78
C VAL A 312 10.12 2.61 5.00
N LEU A 313 10.41 1.37 5.29
CA LEU A 313 9.70 0.22 4.73
C LEU A 313 9.48 -0.80 5.85
N SER A 314 8.23 -1.10 6.13
CA SER A 314 7.83 -2.13 7.10
C SER A 314 7.09 -3.26 6.40
N PRO A 315 7.15 -4.51 6.90
CA PRO A 315 6.52 -5.68 6.29
C PRO A 315 5.05 -5.50 5.94
N GLN A 316 4.28 -4.82 6.79
CA GLN A 316 2.86 -4.53 6.58
C GLN A 316 2.58 -3.65 5.35
N PHE A 317 3.55 -2.90 4.81
CA PHE A 317 3.34 -2.09 3.61
C PHE A 317 3.05 -2.94 2.38
N LEU A 318 3.49 -4.19 2.37
CA LEU A 318 3.19 -5.12 1.29
C LEU A 318 1.70 -5.47 1.21
N ILE A 319 0.93 -5.33 2.30
CA ILE A 319 -0.54 -5.50 2.30
C ILE A 319 -1.20 -4.55 1.30
N TRP A 320 -0.68 -3.32 1.15
CA TRP A 320 -1.24 -2.30 0.25
C TRP A 320 -1.18 -2.67 -1.23
N LEU A 321 -0.23 -3.55 -1.60
CA LEU A 321 -0.04 -4.02 -2.97
C LEU A 321 -0.95 -5.18 -3.34
N ILE A 322 -1.42 -5.94 -2.34
CA ILE A 322 -2.21 -7.17 -2.54
C ILE A 322 -3.44 -6.96 -3.45
N PRO A 323 -4.29 -5.91 -3.24
CA PRO A 323 -5.47 -5.73 -4.08
C PRO A 323 -5.16 -5.05 -5.42
N VAL A 324 -4.02 -4.38 -5.57
CA VAL A 324 -3.77 -3.48 -6.70
C VAL A 324 -2.98 -4.17 -7.81
N VAL A 325 -1.90 -4.88 -7.46
CA VAL A 325 -1.02 -5.54 -8.43
C VAL A 325 -1.75 -6.59 -9.28
N PRO A 326 -2.63 -7.47 -8.73
CA PRO A 326 -3.36 -8.43 -9.55
C PRO A 326 -4.36 -7.82 -10.55
N LEU A 327 -4.76 -6.55 -10.34
CA LEU A 327 -5.61 -5.83 -11.29
C LEU A 327 -4.87 -5.42 -12.57
N VAL A 328 -3.54 -5.24 -12.51
CA VAL A 328 -2.72 -4.72 -13.61
C VAL A 328 -2.85 -5.55 -14.88
N ALA A 329 -2.87 -6.85 -14.73
CA ALA A 329 -2.99 -7.77 -15.86
C ALA A 329 -4.33 -7.64 -16.63
N SER A 330 -5.29 -6.74 -16.24
CA SER A 330 -6.65 -6.63 -16.81
C SER A 330 -6.82 -5.58 -17.92
N GLY A 331 -5.80 -4.89 -18.32
CA GLY A 331 -5.92 -3.68 -19.15
C GLY A 331 -5.55 -3.83 -20.61
N SER A 332 -6.11 -4.77 -21.36
CA SER A 332 -6.08 -4.66 -22.82
C SER A 332 -7.34 -3.95 -23.32
N ASP A 333 -7.30 -2.63 -23.43
CA ASP A 333 -8.27 -1.83 -24.20
C ASP A 333 -7.98 -1.91 -25.73
N SER A 334 -7.25 -2.89 -26.20
CA SER A 334 -6.91 -3.06 -27.61
C SER A 334 -7.69 -4.19 -28.24
N HIS A 335 -8.62 -3.83 -29.13
CA HIS A 335 -9.14 -4.67 -30.22
C HIS A 335 -8.03 -5.02 -31.24
N SER A 336 -6.90 -5.52 -30.81
CA SER A 336 -5.89 -6.05 -31.71
C SER A 336 -5.73 -7.53 -31.44
N ASP A 337 -6.16 -8.31 -32.43
CA ASP A 337 -6.06 -9.77 -32.57
C ASP A 337 -4.59 -10.24 -32.67
N SER A 338 -3.77 -9.97 -31.66
CA SER A 338 -2.46 -10.60 -31.57
C SER A 338 -2.29 -11.28 -30.22
N HIS A 339 -2.40 -12.59 -30.30
CA HIS A 339 -2.37 -13.56 -29.21
C HIS A 339 -1.10 -13.48 -28.35
N SER A 340 -1.29 -13.67 -27.05
CA SER A 340 -0.35 -14.16 -26.02
C SER A 340 0.59 -13.21 -25.28
N ASP A 341 1.11 -12.13 -25.85
CA ASP A 341 2.18 -11.33 -25.19
C ASP A 341 1.70 -10.22 -24.23
N SER A 342 0.44 -9.80 -24.32
CA SER A 342 -0.09 -8.69 -23.50
C SER A 342 -0.35 -9.04 -22.01
N HIS A 343 -0.40 -10.34 -21.67
CA HIS A 343 -0.67 -10.79 -20.30
C HIS A 343 0.59 -11.03 -19.46
N ARG A 344 1.77 -11.14 -20.10
CA ARG A 344 3.04 -11.45 -19.43
C ARG A 344 3.43 -10.44 -18.35
N PRO A 345 3.33 -9.11 -18.56
CA PRO A 345 3.75 -8.15 -17.53
C PRO A 345 2.96 -8.25 -16.22
N GLY A 346 1.66 -8.53 -16.29
CA GLY A 346 0.83 -8.66 -15.11
C GLY A 346 1.09 -9.93 -14.31
N LEU A 347 1.36 -11.06 -14.98
CA LEU A 347 1.76 -12.30 -14.31
C LEU A 347 3.14 -12.15 -13.66
N VAL A 348 4.09 -11.53 -14.35
CA VAL A 348 5.42 -11.21 -13.79
C VAL A 348 5.28 -10.31 -12.57
N ALA A 349 4.44 -9.27 -12.62
CA ALA A 349 4.21 -8.39 -11.48
C ALA A 349 3.61 -9.15 -10.28
N ALA A 350 2.63 -10.03 -10.50
CA ALA A 350 2.06 -10.85 -9.45
C ALA A 350 3.08 -11.84 -8.87
N ALA A 351 3.92 -12.46 -9.71
CA ALA A 351 5.00 -13.35 -9.25
C ALA A 351 6.06 -12.62 -8.43
N LEU A 352 6.46 -11.41 -8.84
CA LEU A 352 7.40 -10.58 -8.07
C LEU A 352 6.80 -10.16 -6.73
N LEU A 353 5.51 -9.78 -6.69
CA LEU A 353 4.86 -9.49 -5.42
C LEU A 353 4.81 -10.74 -4.52
N ALA A 354 4.43 -11.91 -5.06
CA ALA A 354 4.46 -13.16 -4.30
C ALA A 354 5.86 -13.45 -3.73
N ALA A 355 6.91 -13.27 -4.54
CA ALA A 355 8.29 -13.41 -4.09
C ALA A 355 8.64 -12.43 -2.95
N ALA A 356 8.23 -11.17 -3.05
CA ALA A 356 8.47 -10.17 -2.00
C ALA A 356 7.75 -10.53 -0.68
N LEU A 357 6.49 -11.03 -0.76
CA LEU A 357 5.74 -11.51 0.41
C LEU A 357 6.45 -12.69 1.09
N VAL A 358 6.82 -13.70 0.33
CA VAL A 358 7.50 -14.91 0.84
C VAL A 358 8.89 -14.56 1.41
N LEU A 359 9.69 -13.77 0.68
CA LEU A 359 10.99 -13.30 1.16
C LEU A 359 10.86 -12.56 2.49
N THR A 360 9.82 -11.75 2.66
CA THR A 360 9.53 -11.07 3.92
C THR A 360 9.23 -12.07 5.03
N GLN A 361 8.37 -13.06 4.79
CA GLN A 361 8.00 -14.06 5.79
C GLN A 361 9.18 -14.93 6.25
N LEU A 362 10.20 -15.14 5.41
CA LEU A 362 11.38 -15.96 5.77
C LEU A 362 12.20 -15.38 6.92
N TRP A 363 12.12 -14.07 7.16
CA TRP A 363 12.84 -13.42 8.26
C TRP A 363 11.92 -12.72 9.25
N PHE A 364 10.78 -12.19 8.84
CA PHE A 364 9.82 -11.49 9.69
C PHE A 364 8.59 -12.35 10.00
N PRO A 365 8.12 -12.44 11.27
CA PRO A 365 8.69 -11.85 12.48
C PRO A 365 9.78 -12.69 13.13
N TYR A 366 9.95 -13.95 12.76
CA TYR A 366 10.66 -15.00 13.50
C TYR A 366 12.14 -14.73 13.74
N ARG A 367 12.80 -14.04 12.80
CA ARG A 367 14.23 -13.73 12.83
C ARG A 367 14.51 -12.23 12.84
N TYR A 368 13.49 -11.43 13.14
CA TYR A 368 13.59 -9.97 13.11
C TYR A 368 14.68 -9.46 14.05
N TRP A 369 14.72 -9.96 15.28
CA TRP A 369 15.71 -9.54 16.27
C TRP A 369 17.14 -9.98 15.93
N GLN A 370 17.30 -11.06 15.17
CA GLN A 370 18.62 -11.43 14.62
C GLN A 370 19.09 -10.42 13.57
N LEU A 371 18.17 -9.85 12.77
CA LEU A 371 18.48 -8.74 11.87
C LEU A 371 18.80 -7.47 12.68
N ALA A 372 17.89 -7.07 13.55
CA ALA A 372 17.93 -5.76 14.19
C ALA A 372 19.07 -5.60 15.20
N LEU A 373 19.38 -6.63 15.99
CA LEU A 373 20.38 -6.57 17.06
C LEU A 373 21.76 -7.13 16.64
N HIS A 374 21.80 -8.03 15.67
CA HIS A 374 23.01 -8.77 15.31
C HIS A 374 23.39 -8.67 13.84
N PHE A 375 22.61 -7.93 13.03
CA PHE A 375 22.81 -7.81 11.59
C PHE A 375 23.05 -9.17 10.90
N GLY A 376 22.28 -10.19 11.28
CA GLY A 376 22.49 -11.57 10.83
C GLY A 376 22.60 -11.67 9.30
N ALA A 377 23.60 -12.45 8.82
CA ALA A 377 23.93 -12.49 7.40
C ALA A 377 22.74 -12.92 6.52
N LEU A 378 22.07 -14.02 6.88
CA LEU A 378 20.90 -14.51 6.12
C LEU A 378 19.81 -13.45 6.02
N GLN A 379 19.48 -12.78 7.14
CA GLN A 379 18.43 -11.78 7.20
C GLN A 379 18.79 -10.53 6.40
N SER A 380 20.04 -10.10 6.47
CA SER A 380 20.57 -8.97 5.69
C SER A 380 20.40 -9.21 4.18
N TRP A 381 20.77 -10.38 3.69
CA TRP A 381 20.62 -10.75 2.28
C TRP A 381 19.14 -10.93 1.88
N LEU A 382 18.30 -11.47 2.76
CA LEU A 382 16.86 -11.60 2.48
C LEU A 382 16.16 -10.24 2.37
N VAL A 383 16.52 -9.28 3.23
CA VAL A 383 16.01 -7.90 3.14
C VAL A 383 16.40 -7.26 1.82
N LEU A 384 17.69 -7.31 1.46
CA LEU A 384 18.16 -6.77 0.18
C LEU A 384 17.49 -7.45 -1.01
N ALA A 385 17.39 -8.78 -1.01
CA ALA A 385 16.73 -9.52 -2.08
C ALA A 385 15.26 -9.10 -2.25
N ARG A 386 14.51 -8.96 -1.15
CA ARG A 386 13.13 -8.47 -1.16
C ARG A 386 13.05 -7.07 -1.77
N ASP A 387 13.94 -6.16 -1.37
CA ASP A 387 13.93 -4.78 -1.85
C ASP A 387 14.27 -4.71 -3.34
N LEU A 388 15.23 -5.48 -3.82
CA LEU A 388 15.55 -5.59 -5.25
C LEU A 388 14.38 -6.18 -6.05
N VAL A 389 13.64 -7.13 -5.50
CA VAL A 389 12.40 -7.66 -6.10
C VAL A 389 11.34 -6.55 -6.21
N LEU A 390 11.20 -5.68 -5.20
CA LEU A 390 10.28 -4.53 -5.26
C LEU A 390 10.73 -3.49 -6.30
N VAL A 391 12.03 -3.25 -6.44
CA VAL A 391 12.56 -2.40 -7.53
C VAL A 391 12.26 -3.03 -8.90
N GLY A 392 12.48 -4.34 -9.05
CA GLY A 392 12.10 -5.09 -10.26
C GLY A 392 10.61 -4.99 -10.58
N LEU A 393 9.77 -5.12 -9.55
CA LEU A 393 8.31 -4.94 -9.67
C LEU A 393 7.95 -3.53 -10.16
N PHE A 394 8.59 -2.49 -9.61
CA PHE A 394 8.41 -1.12 -10.08
C PHE A 394 8.75 -0.96 -11.55
N LEU A 395 9.88 -1.50 -11.99
CA LEU A 395 10.30 -1.43 -13.39
C LEU A 395 9.32 -2.14 -14.34
N VAL A 396 8.87 -3.34 -13.98
CA VAL A 396 7.84 -4.09 -14.74
C VAL A 396 6.54 -3.30 -14.87
N LEU A 397 6.15 -2.57 -13.82
CA LEU A 397 4.94 -1.74 -13.84
C LEU A 397 5.15 -0.41 -14.59
N LEU A 398 6.36 0.14 -14.61
CA LEU A 398 6.67 1.41 -15.24
C LEU A 398 6.81 1.31 -16.77
N LEU A 399 7.45 0.25 -17.28
CA LEU A 399 7.79 0.10 -18.69
C LEU A 399 6.57 0.25 -19.64
N PRO A 400 5.41 -0.40 -19.41
CA PRO A 400 4.24 -0.24 -20.28
C PRO A 400 3.67 1.19 -20.29
N LEU A 401 3.87 1.96 -19.21
CA LEU A 401 3.45 3.36 -19.16
C LEU A 401 4.25 4.25 -20.11
N ARG A 402 5.52 3.90 -20.42
CA ARG A 402 6.38 4.61 -21.36
C ARG A 402 5.95 4.37 -22.81
N HIS A 403 5.69 3.12 -23.18
CA HIS A 403 5.38 2.73 -24.56
C HIS A 403 4.04 3.24 -25.09
N ALA A 404 3.13 3.64 -24.21
CA ALA A 404 1.83 4.19 -24.59
C ALA A 404 1.84 5.69 -24.96
N ILE A 405 3.00 6.33 -25.01
CA ILE A 405 3.13 7.73 -25.44
C ILE A 405 3.38 7.73 -26.96
N PRO A 406 2.51 8.32 -27.82
CA PRO A 406 2.74 8.43 -29.24
C PRO A 406 4.07 9.16 -29.50
N THR A 407 4.94 8.57 -30.30
CA THR A 407 6.17 9.24 -30.69
C THR A 407 5.85 10.43 -31.59
N VAL A 408 6.66 11.49 -31.56
CA VAL A 408 6.49 12.69 -32.40
C VAL A 408 6.42 12.34 -33.89
N ARG A 409 6.98 11.19 -34.31
CA ARG A 409 6.89 10.65 -35.68
C ARG A 409 5.50 10.15 -36.03
N GLU A 410 4.75 9.57 -35.09
CA GLU A 410 3.39 9.07 -35.34
C GLU A 410 2.36 10.19 -35.39
N VAL A 411 2.54 11.24 -34.58
CA VAL A 411 1.70 12.46 -34.62
C VAL A 411 1.84 13.20 -35.95
N ARG A 412 3.02 13.16 -36.59
CA ARG A 412 3.24 13.78 -37.93
C ARG A 412 2.64 12.98 -39.09
N LYS A 413 2.37 11.69 -38.90
CA LYS A 413 1.78 10.79 -39.94
C LYS A 413 0.26 10.71 -39.90
N ALA A 414 -0.40 11.24 -38.88
CA ALA A 414 -1.86 11.32 -38.86
C ALA A 414 -2.33 12.23 -40.00
N PRO A 415 -3.18 11.77 -40.94
CA PRO A 415 -3.68 12.59 -42.01
C PRO A 415 -4.42 13.79 -41.40
N ARG A 416 -3.99 15.01 -41.74
CA ARG A 416 -4.76 16.20 -41.45
C ARG A 416 -6.09 16.05 -42.19
N GLY A 417 -7.14 15.78 -41.43
CA GLY A 417 -8.49 15.71 -41.97
C GLY A 417 -8.77 17.00 -42.74
N ILE A 418 -9.12 16.83 -44.00
CA ILE A 418 -9.55 17.88 -44.91
C ILE A 418 -10.99 18.24 -44.54
N GLY A 419 -11.22 19.51 -44.28
CA GLY A 419 -12.54 20.14 -44.32
C GLY A 419 -13.27 20.28 -43.00
#